data_afe4507b0baa37f9e4dbc1b57ce474d3
#
_entry.id   afe4507b0baa37f9e4dbc1b57ce474d3
#
_cell.length_a   1.000
_cell.length_b   1.000
_cell.length_c   1.000
_cell.angle_alpha   90.00
_cell.angle_beta   90.00
_cell.angle_gamma   90.00
#
_symmetry.space_group_name_H-M   'P 1'
#
loop_
_entity.id
_entity.type
_entity.pdbx_description
1 polymer ?
#
loop_
_entity_poly.entity_id
_entity_poly.type
_entity_poly.pdbx_seq_one_letter_code
_entity_poly.pdbx_strand_id
1 'polypeptide(L)'
;MPAPREIPDGNPADAALPPGRVPSGDSRSLRRGDEFALVYRVHGAVVCRSGTVGTRGQWRVVQYPTSAVAGNAYAKAVSRFVGEGFVDYRD
;
A
#
# COMPACT_ATOMS: atom_id res chain seq x y z
N MET A 1 -5.56 -23.69 1.00
CA MET A 1 -4.74 -22.48 0.94
C MET A 1 -5.08 -21.57 2.10
N PRO A 2 -4.09 -21.03 2.80
CA PRO A 2 -4.38 -20.13 3.90
C PRO A 2 -5.10 -18.86 3.42
N ALA A 3 -5.98 -18.33 4.24
CA ALA A 3 -6.65 -17.08 3.94
C ALA A 3 -5.69 -15.91 4.11
N PRO A 4 -5.92 -14.80 3.41
CA PRO A 4 -5.20 -13.55 3.67
C PRO A 4 -5.38 -13.13 5.11
N ARG A 5 -4.33 -12.56 5.71
CA ARG A 5 -4.37 -12.13 7.10
C ARG A 5 -4.00 -10.66 7.20
N GLU A 6 -4.93 -9.88 7.73
CA GLU A 6 -4.63 -8.49 8.08
C GLU A 6 -3.83 -8.47 9.37
N ILE A 7 -2.77 -7.66 9.40
CA ILE A 7 -1.91 -7.52 10.55
C ILE A 7 -2.37 -6.28 11.32
N PRO A 8 -3.02 -6.46 12.49
CA PRO A 8 -3.46 -5.32 13.28
C PRO A 8 -2.24 -4.61 13.88
N ASP A 9 -2.28 -3.30 13.92
CA ASP A 9 -1.21 -2.47 14.47
C ASP A 9 0.15 -2.69 13.82
N GLY A 10 0.18 -3.57 12.82
CA GLY A 10 1.39 -3.83 12.05
C GLY A 10 1.68 -2.62 11.19
N ASN A 11 2.75 -1.95 11.51
CA ASN A 11 3.29 -0.92 10.65
C ASN A 11 4.68 -1.38 10.23
N PRO A 12 4.76 -2.35 9.31
CA PRO A 12 6.04 -2.83 8.86
C PRO A 12 6.87 -1.74 8.22
N ALA A 13 6.24 -0.70 7.72
CA ALA A 13 6.95 0.42 7.14
C ALA A 13 7.65 1.26 8.20
N ASP A 14 7.11 1.36 9.40
CA ASP A 14 7.80 2.06 10.48
C ASP A 14 9.08 1.33 10.88
N ALA A 15 9.06 0.03 10.79
CA ALA A 15 10.20 -0.79 11.15
C ALA A 15 11.20 -0.97 10.00
N ALA A 16 10.70 -1.05 8.77
CA ALA A 16 11.49 -1.48 7.63
C ALA A 16 11.78 -0.37 6.61
N LEU A 17 10.95 0.67 6.57
CA LEU A 17 11.04 1.68 5.52
C LEU A 17 10.96 3.08 6.10
N PRO A 18 11.96 3.91 5.84
CA PRO A 18 11.88 5.32 6.19
C PRO A 18 10.67 5.98 5.51
N PRO A 19 10.06 6.99 6.14
CA PRO A 19 8.99 7.75 5.50
C PRO A 19 9.42 8.26 4.14
N GLY A 20 8.55 8.11 3.14
CA GLY A 20 8.83 8.57 1.79
C GLY A 20 9.63 7.62 0.92
N ARG A 21 10.17 6.54 1.49
CA ARG A 21 10.83 5.52 0.69
C ARG A 21 9.88 4.38 0.38
N VAL A 22 9.91 3.97 -0.88
CA VAL A 22 9.15 2.83 -1.35
C VAL A 22 10.15 1.78 -1.81
N PRO A 23 9.98 0.51 -1.42
CA PRO A 23 10.90 -0.53 -1.88
C PRO A 23 10.86 -0.64 -3.39
N SER A 24 11.97 -1.04 -3.96
CA SER A 24 12.02 -1.39 -5.37
C SER A 24 11.06 -2.55 -5.62
N GLY A 25 10.31 -2.50 -6.71
CA GLY A 25 9.31 -3.50 -7.05
C GLY A 25 7.94 -2.85 -7.21
N ASP A 26 6.91 -3.57 -6.82
CA ASP A 26 5.54 -3.10 -7.00
C ASP A 26 5.24 -1.99 -5.99
N SER A 27 5.08 -0.77 -6.48
CA SER A 27 4.72 0.36 -5.64
C SER A 27 4.08 1.47 -6.47
N ARG A 28 3.10 2.13 -5.88
CA ARG A 28 2.44 3.27 -6.51
C ARG A 28 2.16 4.34 -5.46
N SER A 29 2.51 5.56 -5.80
CA SER A 29 2.17 6.73 -5.01
C SER A 29 1.10 7.51 -5.76
N LEU A 30 -0.01 7.78 -5.09
CA LEU A 30 -1.20 8.35 -5.71
C LEU A 30 -1.68 9.56 -4.93
N ARG A 31 -2.36 10.46 -5.61
CA ARG A 31 -2.94 11.66 -5.02
C ARG A 31 -4.32 11.93 -5.57
N ARG A 32 -5.16 12.51 -4.69
CA ARG A 32 -6.47 13.05 -5.05
C ARG A 32 -6.69 14.30 -4.21
N GLY A 33 -6.50 15.49 -4.80
CA GLY A 33 -6.58 16.73 -4.04
C GLY A 33 -5.52 16.77 -2.94
N ASP A 34 -5.96 16.90 -1.69
CA ASP A 34 -5.10 16.89 -0.51
C ASP A 34 -5.02 15.51 0.17
N GLU A 35 -5.51 14.47 -0.51
CA GLU A 35 -5.42 13.10 -0.02
C GLU A 35 -4.31 12.36 -0.74
N PHE A 36 -3.65 11.45 -0.02
CA PHE A 36 -2.63 10.59 -0.60
C PHE A 36 -2.98 9.12 -0.40
N ALA A 37 -2.44 8.28 -1.28
CA ALA A 37 -2.48 6.83 -1.13
C ALA A 37 -1.16 6.26 -1.60
N LEU A 38 -0.57 5.40 -0.80
CA LEU A 38 0.66 4.69 -1.12
C LEU A 38 0.37 3.21 -1.03
N VAL A 39 0.62 2.50 -2.11
CA VAL A 39 0.41 1.05 -2.15
C VAL A 39 1.69 0.39 -2.60
N TYR A 40 2.14 -0.62 -1.85
CA TYR A 40 3.31 -1.37 -2.26
C TYR A 40 3.21 -2.82 -1.78
N ARG A 41 4.02 -3.66 -2.41
CA ARG A 41 4.10 -5.07 -2.08
C ARG A 41 5.50 -5.38 -1.58
N VAL A 42 5.57 -6.05 -0.45
CA VAL A 42 6.83 -6.56 0.12
C VAL A 42 6.65 -8.05 0.30
N HIS A 43 7.33 -8.85 -0.52
CA HIS A 43 7.17 -10.30 -0.53
C HIS A 43 5.70 -10.70 -0.71
N GLY A 44 5.11 -11.36 0.27
CA GLY A 44 3.71 -11.75 0.24
C GLY A 44 2.76 -10.77 0.92
N ALA A 45 3.25 -9.60 1.32
CA ALA A 45 2.44 -8.61 1.99
C ALA A 45 2.10 -7.44 1.07
N VAL A 46 0.88 -6.95 1.16
CA VAL A 46 0.46 -5.71 0.51
C VAL A 46 0.22 -4.67 1.59
N VAL A 47 0.85 -3.52 1.42
CA VAL A 47 0.77 -2.42 2.38
C VAL A 47 0.08 -1.24 1.70
N CYS A 48 -0.95 -0.73 2.35
CA CYS A 48 -1.64 0.48 1.92
C CYS A 48 -1.54 1.52 3.01
N ARG A 49 -1.13 2.71 2.62
CA ARG A 49 -1.13 3.86 3.51
C ARG A 49 -1.92 4.97 2.84
N SER A 50 -2.87 5.55 3.54
CA SER A 50 -3.69 6.63 2.96
C SER A 50 -4.09 7.62 4.03
N GLY A 51 -4.39 8.84 3.60
CA GLY A 51 -4.80 9.90 4.50
C GLY A 51 -4.68 11.27 3.85
N THR A 52 -4.65 12.30 4.70
CA THR A 52 -4.46 13.67 4.27
C THR A 52 -2.97 13.97 4.13
N VAL A 53 -2.60 14.67 3.09
CA VAL A 53 -1.22 15.09 2.86
C VAL A 53 -0.70 15.87 4.07
N GLY A 54 0.49 15.52 4.52
CA GLY A 54 1.09 16.11 5.71
C GLY A 54 0.82 15.36 6.99
N THR A 55 -0.04 14.31 6.95
CA THR A 55 -0.27 13.43 8.09
C THR A 55 0.33 12.06 7.84
N ARG A 56 0.45 11.26 8.90
CA ARG A 56 0.88 9.86 8.75
C ARG A 56 -0.12 9.01 7.99
N GLY A 57 -1.39 9.37 8.05
CA GLY A 57 -2.46 8.59 7.47
C GLY A 57 -2.71 7.29 8.24
N GLN A 58 -3.43 6.39 7.58
CA GLN A 58 -3.75 5.09 8.13
C GLN A 58 -3.05 4.00 7.34
N TRP A 59 -2.61 2.97 8.06
CA TRP A 59 -1.92 1.83 7.50
C TRP A 59 -2.83 0.62 7.48
N ARG A 60 -2.71 -0.17 6.42
CA ARG A 60 -3.32 -1.48 6.36
C ARG A 60 -2.32 -2.43 5.73
N VAL A 61 -2.07 -3.54 6.42
CA VAL A 61 -1.13 -4.56 5.94
C VAL A 61 -1.88 -5.88 5.89
N VAL A 62 -1.83 -6.54 4.73
CA VAL A 62 -2.44 -7.85 4.55
C VAL A 62 -1.38 -8.80 4.06
N GLN A 63 -1.23 -9.92 4.77
CA GLN A 63 -0.31 -10.99 4.39
C GLN A 63 -1.06 -12.02 3.58
N TYR A 64 -0.57 -12.31 2.39
CA TYR A 64 -1.16 -13.29 1.49
C TYR A 64 -0.33 -14.59 1.48
N PRO A 65 -0.95 -15.71 1.09
CA PRO A 65 -0.25 -17.00 1.13
C PRO A 65 0.90 -17.13 0.14
N THR A 66 0.85 -16.40 -0.96
CA THR A 66 1.93 -16.45 -1.97
C THR A 66 2.19 -15.06 -2.54
N SER A 67 3.37 -14.89 -3.13
CA SER A 67 3.72 -13.64 -3.82
C SER A 67 2.80 -13.38 -5.02
N ALA A 68 2.37 -14.43 -5.73
CA ALA A 68 1.46 -14.29 -6.86
C ALA A 68 0.12 -13.72 -6.43
N VAL A 69 -0.46 -14.24 -5.34
CA VAL A 69 -1.72 -13.75 -4.79
C VAL A 69 -1.54 -12.31 -4.29
N ALA A 70 -0.43 -12.02 -3.65
CA ALA A 70 -0.13 -10.66 -3.20
C ALA A 70 -0.02 -9.69 -4.37
N GLY A 71 0.60 -10.11 -5.48
CA GLY A 71 0.68 -9.29 -6.68
C GLY A 71 -0.69 -8.94 -7.26
N ASN A 72 -1.60 -9.92 -7.30
CA ASN A 72 -2.97 -9.68 -7.73
C ASN A 72 -3.71 -8.72 -6.78
N ALA A 73 -3.51 -8.89 -5.49
CA ALA A 73 -4.14 -8.02 -4.49
C ALA A 73 -3.59 -6.60 -4.58
N TYR A 74 -2.29 -6.45 -4.83
CA TYR A 74 -1.66 -5.15 -5.07
C TYR A 74 -2.32 -4.45 -6.26
N ALA A 75 -2.46 -5.15 -7.38
CA ALA A 75 -3.07 -4.57 -8.58
C ALA A 75 -4.52 -4.15 -8.32
N LYS A 76 -5.27 -4.95 -7.58
CA LYS A 76 -6.66 -4.61 -7.23
C LYS A 76 -6.72 -3.39 -6.32
N ALA A 77 -5.81 -3.27 -5.37
CA ALA A 77 -5.76 -2.11 -4.46
C ALA A 77 -5.49 -0.83 -5.24
N VAL A 78 -4.53 -0.85 -6.17
CA VAL A 78 -4.23 0.29 -7.03
C VAL A 78 -5.45 0.64 -7.88
N SER A 79 -6.08 -0.35 -8.50
CA SER A 79 -7.26 -0.12 -9.34
C SER A 79 -8.41 0.51 -8.55
N ARG A 80 -8.57 0.11 -7.29
CA ARG A 80 -9.61 0.69 -6.44
C ARG A 80 -9.35 2.18 -6.22
N PHE A 81 -8.13 2.56 -5.87
CA PHE A 81 -7.81 3.97 -5.68
C PHE A 81 -7.96 4.77 -6.97
N VAL A 82 -7.50 4.23 -8.09
CA VAL A 82 -7.66 4.90 -9.39
C VAL A 82 -9.14 5.08 -9.71
N GLY A 83 -9.97 4.06 -9.43
CA GLY A 83 -11.41 4.16 -9.62
C GLY A 83 -12.07 5.21 -8.73
N GLU A 84 -11.47 5.54 -7.59
CA GLU A 84 -11.94 6.59 -6.70
C GLU A 84 -11.43 7.97 -7.07
N GLY A 85 -10.68 8.11 -8.16
CA GLY A 85 -10.19 9.38 -8.65
C GLY A 85 -8.76 9.72 -8.29
N PHE A 86 -8.03 8.80 -7.65
CA PHE A 86 -6.62 9.01 -7.37
C PHE A 86 -5.80 8.88 -8.65
N VAL A 87 -4.77 9.70 -8.79
CA VAL A 87 -3.87 9.67 -9.94
C VAL A 87 -2.43 9.51 -9.47
N ASP A 88 -1.57 8.99 -10.34
CA ASP A 88 -0.16 8.84 -10.01
C ASP A 88 0.45 10.18 -9.64
N TYR A 89 1.28 10.15 -8.59
CA TYR A 89 1.99 11.31 -8.11
C TYR A 89 3.48 11.01 -8.05
N ARG A 90 4.27 11.91 -8.61
CA ARG A 90 5.74 11.84 -8.55
C ARG A 90 6.27 13.17 -8.03
N ASP A 91 7.16 13.05 -7.10
CA ASP A 91 7.89 14.22 -6.62
C ASP A 91 8.86 14.76 -7.67
#